data_656fea7a2aa17b7a8a09de0e6f3d26da
#
_entry.id   656fea7a2aa17b7a8a09de0e6f3d26da
#
_cell.length_a   1.000
_cell.length_b   1.000
_cell.length_c   1.000
_cell.angle_alpha   90.00
_cell.angle_beta   90.00
_cell.angle_gamma   90.00
#
_symmetry.space_group_name_H-M   'P 1'
#
loop_
_entity.id
_entity.type
_entity.pdbx_description
1 polymer ?
#
loop_
_entity_poly.entity_id
_entity_poly.type
_entity_poly.pdbx_seq_one_letter_code
_entity_poly.pdbx_strand_id
1 'polypeptide(L)'
;MFGFGKKEAKTPEERLAELQKKRDWAGLVKAYYELGVSAMDGGDLNHAQLWLHRADTIYSADDTTYEKVGDKLTDDCSDRIGTLEDEEGLLYNAVPAQIEEKAEELNDLQVRIWGLLSIARLVRLGERLAALPGCEVLGQLGWAVDMMFNSLQQPPAQEEFQRLMDLCNSLYELNGRPVYYTGQVDVPGGAPFQVFDLNGMMGVEQELNDYIDSHLRLLAALSQGAEELPAAGSSIVACALLPDYYIRTGAEELNDVPQIRAELARVEDDYRFVSSSFTWEQAAQKISEYKQLDILAK
;
A
#
# COMPACT_ATOMS: atom_id res chain seq x y z
N MET A 1 44.69 1.19 35.23
CA MET A 1 43.87 0.17 34.55
C MET A 1 42.67 0.89 33.97
N PHE A 2 42.73 1.25 32.71
CA PHE A 2 41.58 1.86 32.01
C PHE A 2 40.74 0.74 31.44
N GLY A 3 39.54 0.52 32.01
CA GLY A 3 38.57 -0.41 31.51
C GLY A 3 37.99 0.13 30.20
N PHE A 4 38.35 -0.46 29.06
CA PHE A 4 37.62 -0.31 27.83
C PHE A 4 36.28 -1.03 28.01
N GLY A 5 35.22 -0.27 28.36
CA GLY A 5 33.87 -0.79 28.30
C GLY A 5 33.63 -1.23 26.87
N LYS A 6 33.39 -2.51 26.65
CA LYS A 6 32.82 -3.00 25.38
C LYS A 6 31.50 -2.22 25.17
N LYS A 7 31.44 -1.34 24.17
CA LYS A 7 30.16 -0.85 23.69
C LYS A 7 29.35 -2.10 23.32
N GLU A 8 28.23 -2.31 23.97
CA GLU A 8 27.29 -3.33 23.54
C GLU A 8 26.95 -3.09 22.06
N ALA A 9 26.94 -4.16 21.28
CA ALA A 9 26.55 -4.07 19.88
C ALA A 9 25.09 -3.60 19.83
N LYS A 10 24.80 -2.59 19.02
CA LYS A 10 23.43 -2.10 18.83
C LYS A 10 22.55 -3.17 18.21
N THR A 11 21.29 -3.22 18.62
CA THR A 11 20.32 -4.07 17.94
C THR A 11 20.09 -3.57 16.50
N PRO A 12 19.58 -4.41 15.59
CA PRO A 12 19.22 -3.99 14.23
C PRO A 12 18.29 -2.77 14.23
N GLU A 13 17.28 -2.73 15.12
CA GLU A 13 16.31 -1.66 15.23
C GLU A 13 16.99 -0.35 15.71
N GLU A 14 17.87 -0.42 16.68
CA GLU A 14 18.65 0.75 17.14
C GLU A 14 19.55 1.29 16.03
N ARG A 15 20.13 0.40 15.22
CA ARG A 15 20.94 0.78 14.06
C ARG A 15 20.10 1.48 13.00
N LEU A 16 18.96 0.91 12.64
CA LEU A 16 18.02 1.50 11.65
C LEU A 16 17.55 2.88 12.13
N ALA A 17 17.10 2.99 13.38
CA ALA A 17 16.64 4.25 13.94
C ALA A 17 17.72 5.35 13.94
N GLU A 18 18.99 4.99 14.19
CA GLU A 18 20.10 5.94 14.12
C GLU A 18 20.38 6.41 12.68
N LEU A 19 20.39 5.49 11.71
CA LEU A 19 20.60 5.81 10.30
C LEU A 19 19.50 6.74 9.77
N GLN A 20 18.25 6.47 10.10
CA GLN A 20 17.12 7.33 9.76
C GLN A 20 17.24 8.72 10.38
N LYS A 21 17.57 8.81 11.67
CA LYS A 21 17.77 10.08 12.35
C LYS A 21 18.88 10.92 11.71
N LYS A 22 19.92 10.26 11.19
CA LYS A 22 21.04 10.91 10.49
C LYS A 22 20.72 11.19 9.01
N ARG A 23 19.62 10.68 8.49
CA ARG A 23 19.31 10.71 7.04
C ARG A 23 20.41 10.06 6.20
N ASP A 24 21.02 9.01 6.72
CA ASP A 24 22.02 8.21 6.01
C ASP A 24 21.30 7.14 5.18
N TRP A 25 20.74 7.58 4.03
CA TRP A 25 19.93 6.73 3.16
C TRP A 25 20.74 5.56 2.60
N ALA A 26 21.96 5.79 2.15
CA ALA A 26 22.83 4.71 1.67
C ALA A 26 23.18 3.70 2.78
N GLY A 27 23.40 4.19 4.01
CA GLY A 27 23.57 3.32 5.17
C GLY A 27 22.32 2.52 5.49
N LEU A 28 21.14 3.13 5.32
CA LEU A 28 19.85 2.49 5.56
C LEU A 28 19.55 1.40 4.54
N VAL A 29 19.80 1.66 3.24
CA VAL A 29 19.70 0.65 2.16
C VAL A 29 20.57 -0.56 2.49
N LYS A 30 21.84 -0.34 2.85
CA LYS A 30 22.75 -1.44 3.21
C LYS A 30 22.26 -2.23 4.41
N ALA A 31 21.70 -1.55 5.42
CA ALA A 31 21.17 -2.21 6.61
C ALA A 31 19.92 -3.05 6.28
N TYR A 32 19.00 -2.54 5.47
CA TYR A 32 17.85 -3.30 5.03
C TYR A 32 18.24 -4.49 4.15
N TYR A 33 19.17 -4.28 3.21
CA TYR A 33 19.71 -5.37 2.40
C TYR A 33 20.34 -6.49 3.26
N GLU A 34 21.20 -6.13 4.23
CA GLU A 34 21.82 -7.09 5.16
C GLU A 34 20.76 -7.89 5.95
N LEU A 35 19.69 -7.22 6.42
CA LEU A 35 18.56 -7.87 7.10
C LEU A 35 17.80 -8.79 6.16
N GLY A 36 17.53 -8.36 4.95
CA GLY A 36 16.85 -9.17 3.93
C GLY A 36 17.62 -10.44 3.58
N VAL A 37 18.91 -10.31 3.32
CA VAL A 37 19.79 -11.48 3.06
C VAL A 37 19.83 -12.43 4.26
N SER A 38 19.97 -11.89 5.47
CA SER A 38 20.00 -12.71 6.69
C SER A 38 18.68 -13.46 6.92
N ALA A 39 17.54 -12.82 6.65
CA ALA A 39 16.24 -13.44 6.73
C ALA A 39 16.06 -14.55 5.66
N MET A 40 16.50 -14.27 4.43
CA MET A 40 16.47 -15.26 3.32
C MET A 40 17.31 -16.49 3.66
N ASP A 41 18.53 -16.29 4.15
CA ASP A 41 19.43 -17.36 4.57
C ASP A 41 18.86 -18.18 5.76
N GLY A 42 18.07 -17.52 6.61
CA GLY A 42 17.35 -18.15 7.73
C GLY A 42 16.04 -18.85 7.34
N GLY A 43 15.60 -18.74 6.09
CA GLY A 43 14.34 -19.31 5.62
C GLY A 43 13.10 -18.47 5.98
N ASP A 44 13.29 -17.26 6.50
CA ASP A 44 12.22 -16.31 6.79
C ASP A 44 11.96 -15.44 5.54
N LEU A 45 11.26 -16.02 4.59
CA LEU A 45 11.08 -15.43 3.26
C LEU A 45 10.19 -14.17 3.29
N ASN A 46 9.23 -14.08 4.22
CA ASN A 46 8.37 -12.90 4.35
C ASN A 46 9.17 -11.67 4.82
N HIS A 47 10.02 -11.82 5.83
CA HIS A 47 10.90 -10.72 6.25
C HIS A 47 11.99 -10.44 5.23
N ALA A 48 12.49 -11.47 4.52
CA ALA A 48 13.43 -11.26 3.42
C ALA A 48 12.84 -10.35 2.36
N GLN A 49 11.64 -10.66 1.87
CA GLN A 49 10.93 -9.84 0.89
C GLN A 49 10.71 -8.40 1.40
N LEU A 50 10.20 -8.26 2.63
CA LEU A 50 9.97 -6.96 3.24
C LEU A 50 11.24 -6.09 3.26
N TRP A 51 12.35 -6.62 3.77
CA TRP A 51 13.57 -5.84 3.91
C TRP A 51 14.23 -5.52 2.57
N LEU A 52 14.21 -6.45 1.62
CA LEU A 52 14.76 -6.22 0.28
C LEU A 52 13.94 -5.17 -0.48
N HIS A 53 12.61 -5.23 -0.44
CA HIS A 53 11.77 -4.19 -1.04
C HIS A 53 11.95 -2.81 -0.39
N ARG A 54 12.17 -2.74 0.92
CA ARG A 54 12.52 -1.47 1.58
C ARG A 54 13.85 -0.91 1.13
N ALA A 55 14.84 -1.76 0.89
CA ALA A 55 16.12 -1.34 0.34
C ALA A 55 15.94 -0.82 -1.09
N ASP A 56 15.23 -1.56 -1.94
CA ASP A 56 14.91 -1.22 -3.32
C ASP A 56 14.18 0.12 -3.41
N THR A 57 13.12 0.29 -2.64
CA THR A 57 12.33 1.52 -2.55
C THR A 57 13.20 2.76 -2.33
N ILE A 58 14.19 2.69 -1.44
CA ILE A 58 15.02 3.85 -1.11
C ILE A 58 16.01 4.19 -2.22
N TYR A 59 16.72 3.20 -2.78
CA TYR A 59 17.70 3.50 -3.82
C TYR A 59 17.05 3.81 -5.16
N SER A 60 15.87 3.26 -5.45
CA SER A 60 15.12 3.58 -6.66
C SER A 60 14.50 4.99 -6.63
N ALA A 61 14.28 5.55 -5.44
CA ALA A 61 13.72 6.89 -5.26
C ALA A 61 14.77 8.03 -5.34
N ASP A 62 16.07 7.75 -5.23
CA ASP A 62 17.13 8.77 -5.15
C ASP A 62 18.42 8.35 -5.86
N ASP A 63 18.67 8.95 -7.02
CA ASP A 63 19.89 8.71 -7.82
C ASP A 63 21.16 8.87 -7.00
N THR A 64 21.21 9.87 -6.10
CA THR A 64 22.38 10.09 -5.25
C THR A 64 22.60 8.94 -4.27
N THR A 65 21.54 8.36 -3.77
CA THR A 65 21.59 7.16 -2.90
C THR A 65 21.98 5.95 -3.73
N TYR A 66 21.39 5.77 -4.90
CA TYR A 66 21.73 4.71 -5.85
C TYR A 66 23.23 4.69 -6.14
N GLU A 67 23.81 5.82 -6.57
CA GLU A 67 25.25 5.96 -6.83
C GLU A 67 26.14 5.61 -5.61
N LYS A 68 25.73 6.00 -4.39
CA LYS A 68 26.46 5.72 -3.16
C LYS A 68 26.38 4.26 -2.72
N VAL A 69 25.28 3.59 -3.01
CA VAL A 69 25.08 2.16 -2.75
C VAL A 69 25.88 1.32 -3.74
N GLY A 70 25.81 1.67 -5.01
CA GLY A 70 26.53 1.09 -6.14
C GLY A 70 25.86 -0.11 -6.78
N ASP A 71 26.02 -0.26 -8.07
CA ASP A 71 25.34 -1.23 -8.94
C ASP A 71 25.37 -2.67 -8.40
N LYS A 72 26.50 -3.10 -7.84
CA LYS A 72 26.63 -4.48 -7.35
C LYS A 72 25.61 -4.83 -6.26
N LEU A 73 25.29 -3.90 -5.34
CA LEU A 73 24.32 -4.18 -4.29
C LEU A 73 22.91 -4.06 -4.81
N THR A 74 22.64 -3.08 -5.65
CA THR A 74 21.32 -2.87 -6.25
C THR A 74 20.93 -4.02 -7.17
N ASP A 75 21.85 -4.50 -8.02
CA ASP A 75 21.62 -5.68 -8.88
C ASP A 75 21.36 -6.93 -8.05
N ASP A 76 22.19 -7.22 -7.02
CA ASP A 76 21.98 -8.39 -6.15
C ASP A 76 20.67 -8.28 -5.34
N CYS A 77 20.27 -7.08 -4.95
CA CYS A 77 18.97 -6.86 -4.28
C CYS A 77 17.80 -7.19 -5.22
N SER A 78 17.83 -6.68 -6.44
CA SER A 78 16.82 -6.93 -7.46
C SER A 78 16.74 -8.42 -7.85
N ASP A 79 17.89 -9.08 -8.03
CA ASP A 79 17.93 -10.52 -8.34
C ASP A 79 17.32 -11.36 -7.22
N ARG A 80 17.55 -10.99 -5.95
CA ARG A 80 16.96 -11.68 -4.80
C ARG A 80 15.47 -11.43 -4.70
N ILE A 81 15.00 -10.20 -4.97
CA ILE A 81 13.56 -9.90 -5.03
C ILE A 81 12.91 -10.77 -6.11
N GLY A 82 13.49 -10.81 -7.32
CA GLY A 82 12.99 -11.66 -8.40
C GLY A 82 12.94 -13.15 -8.03
N THR A 83 13.94 -13.63 -7.27
CA THR A 83 13.91 -15.02 -6.77
C THR A 83 12.74 -15.28 -5.81
N LEU A 84 12.39 -14.27 -4.97
CA LEU A 84 11.30 -14.37 -4.01
C LEU A 84 9.91 -14.21 -4.67
N GLU A 85 9.82 -13.51 -5.79
CA GLU A 85 8.55 -13.27 -6.49
C GLU A 85 7.85 -14.57 -6.92
N ASP A 86 8.61 -15.64 -7.14
CA ASP A 86 8.08 -16.96 -7.52
C ASP A 86 7.67 -17.85 -6.32
N GLU A 87 7.87 -17.38 -5.07
CA GLU A 87 7.60 -18.16 -3.87
C GLU A 87 6.13 -18.06 -3.43
N GLU A 88 5.32 -19.03 -3.76
CA GLU A 88 3.86 -19.07 -3.50
C GLU A 88 3.50 -18.93 -2.01
N GLY A 89 4.40 -19.31 -1.10
CA GLY A 89 4.18 -19.27 0.35
C GLY A 89 4.29 -17.87 0.98
N LEU A 90 4.78 -16.87 0.24
CA LEU A 90 4.93 -15.51 0.75
C LEU A 90 3.58 -14.81 0.91
N LEU A 91 3.43 -14.05 1.99
CA LEU A 91 2.22 -13.27 2.25
C LEU A 91 1.89 -12.33 1.08
N TYR A 92 2.91 -11.66 0.52
CA TYR A 92 2.78 -10.73 -0.60
C TYR A 92 2.38 -11.41 -1.92
N ASN A 93 2.61 -12.71 -2.06
CA ASN A 93 2.20 -13.49 -3.22
C ASN A 93 0.90 -14.25 -2.96
N ALA A 94 0.76 -14.81 -1.75
CA ALA A 94 -0.42 -15.57 -1.36
C ALA A 94 -1.69 -14.72 -1.28
N VAL A 95 -1.59 -13.47 -0.81
CA VAL A 95 -2.74 -12.56 -0.69
C VAL A 95 -3.30 -12.18 -2.07
N PRO A 96 -2.49 -11.72 -3.05
CA PRO A 96 -2.98 -11.47 -4.40
C PRO A 96 -3.68 -12.67 -5.02
N ALA A 97 -3.02 -13.84 -5.01
CA ALA A 97 -3.56 -15.06 -5.61
C ALA A 97 -4.92 -15.47 -4.99
N GLN A 98 -5.06 -15.37 -3.66
CA GLN A 98 -6.32 -15.65 -2.98
C GLN A 98 -7.43 -14.64 -3.33
N ILE A 99 -7.07 -13.39 -3.51
CA ILE A 99 -8.03 -12.34 -3.90
C ILE A 99 -8.50 -12.56 -5.34
N GLU A 100 -7.58 -12.88 -6.26
CA GLU A 100 -7.89 -13.19 -7.65
C GLU A 100 -8.83 -14.40 -7.75
N GLU A 101 -8.51 -15.52 -7.08
CA GLU A 101 -9.36 -16.70 -7.03
C GLU A 101 -10.78 -16.36 -6.53
N LYS A 102 -10.89 -15.59 -5.46
CA LYS A 102 -12.18 -15.17 -4.93
C LYS A 102 -12.93 -14.20 -5.85
N ALA A 103 -12.23 -13.32 -6.54
CA ALA A 103 -12.83 -12.39 -7.47
C ALA A 103 -13.46 -13.09 -8.69
N GLU A 104 -12.86 -14.20 -9.16
CA GLU A 104 -13.40 -15.01 -10.25
C GLU A 104 -14.76 -15.65 -9.91
N GLU A 105 -15.06 -15.85 -8.61
CA GLU A 105 -16.34 -16.41 -8.15
C GLU A 105 -17.46 -15.36 -8.10
N LEU A 106 -17.14 -14.07 -8.24
CA LEU A 106 -18.04 -12.94 -8.06
C LEU A 106 -18.53 -12.40 -9.43
N ASN A 107 -19.71 -11.78 -9.42
CA ASN A 107 -20.13 -11.00 -10.57
C ASN A 107 -19.55 -9.58 -10.54
N ASP A 108 -19.63 -8.85 -11.64
CA ASP A 108 -19.09 -7.50 -11.80
C ASP A 108 -19.51 -6.53 -10.69
N LEU A 109 -20.77 -6.50 -10.31
CA LEU A 109 -21.24 -5.62 -9.23
C LEU A 109 -20.59 -5.97 -7.88
N GLN A 110 -20.47 -7.27 -7.57
CA GLN A 110 -19.88 -7.74 -6.34
C GLN A 110 -18.38 -7.38 -6.25
N VAL A 111 -17.64 -7.59 -7.35
CA VAL A 111 -16.22 -7.21 -7.44
C VAL A 111 -16.04 -5.70 -7.23
N ARG A 112 -16.91 -4.89 -7.86
CA ARG A 112 -16.85 -3.42 -7.71
C ARG A 112 -17.14 -2.95 -6.31
N ILE A 113 -18.15 -3.52 -5.66
CA ILE A 113 -18.46 -3.18 -4.26
C ILE A 113 -17.28 -3.60 -3.35
N TRP A 114 -16.68 -4.76 -3.59
CA TRP A 114 -15.52 -5.21 -2.83
C TRP A 114 -14.32 -4.25 -2.96
N GLY A 115 -13.99 -3.84 -4.19
CA GLY A 115 -12.95 -2.84 -4.44
C GLY A 115 -13.26 -1.49 -3.76
N LEU A 116 -14.51 -1.02 -3.84
CA LEU A 116 -14.93 0.22 -3.17
C LEU A 116 -14.81 0.15 -1.65
N LEU A 117 -15.13 -0.98 -1.04
CA LEU A 117 -14.94 -1.20 0.40
C LEU A 117 -13.45 -1.08 0.77
N SER A 118 -12.56 -1.62 -0.05
CA SER A 118 -11.11 -1.51 0.15
C SER A 118 -10.62 -0.08 0.07
N ILE A 119 -11.04 0.67 -0.96
CA ILE A 119 -10.67 2.08 -1.12
C ILE A 119 -11.27 2.94 0.00
N ALA A 120 -12.49 2.64 0.44
CA ALA A 120 -13.12 3.36 1.54
C ALA A 120 -12.28 3.32 2.83
N ARG A 121 -11.57 2.22 3.08
CA ARG A 121 -10.64 2.11 4.22
C ARG A 121 -9.41 3.01 4.10
N LEU A 122 -9.04 3.43 2.89
CA LEU A 122 -7.92 4.34 2.64
C LEU A 122 -8.28 5.82 2.83
N VAL A 123 -9.56 6.17 2.86
CA VAL A 123 -10.02 7.57 2.90
C VAL A 123 -9.42 8.32 4.09
N ARG A 124 -9.49 7.74 5.28
CA ARG A 124 -8.98 8.38 6.49
C ARG A 124 -7.47 8.58 6.46
N LEU A 125 -6.73 7.62 5.92
CA LEU A 125 -5.30 7.75 5.69
C LEU A 125 -5.02 8.84 4.66
N GLY A 126 -5.71 8.83 3.52
CA GLY A 126 -5.60 9.86 2.48
C GLY A 126 -5.86 11.27 3.00
N GLU A 127 -6.89 11.49 3.82
CA GLU A 127 -7.15 12.77 4.47
C GLU A 127 -5.98 13.28 5.31
N ARG A 128 -5.30 12.38 6.02
CA ARG A 128 -4.12 12.72 6.84
C ARG A 128 -2.92 13.06 5.97
N LEU A 129 -2.70 12.27 4.94
CA LEU A 129 -1.60 12.44 4.00
C LEU A 129 -1.79 13.67 3.11
N ALA A 130 -3.02 14.09 2.85
CA ALA A 130 -3.34 15.33 2.14
C ALA A 130 -2.82 16.60 2.84
N ALA A 131 -2.46 16.50 4.13
CA ALA A 131 -1.78 17.59 4.83
C ALA A 131 -0.30 17.77 4.42
N LEU A 132 0.27 16.80 3.68
CA LEU A 132 1.64 16.87 3.20
C LEU A 132 1.71 17.69 1.92
N PRO A 133 2.75 18.53 1.73
CA PRO A 133 2.93 19.30 0.51
C PRO A 133 3.01 18.40 -0.73
N GLY A 134 2.15 18.64 -1.70
CA GLY A 134 2.07 17.87 -2.94
C GLY A 134 1.17 16.64 -2.90
N CYS A 135 0.58 16.33 -1.72
CA CYS A 135 -0.33 15.20 -1.53
C CYS A 135 -1.80 15.64 -1.35
N GLU A 136 -2.11 16.91 -1.58
CA GLU A 136 -3.45 17.48 -1.33
C GLU A 136 -4.57 16.77 -2.09
N VAL A 137 -4.25 16.17 -3.22
CA VAL A 137 -5.18 15.40 -4.05
C VAL A 137 -5.80 14.22 -3.30
N LEU A 138 -5.07 13.61 -2.36
CA LEU A 138 -5.54 12.50 -1.54
C LEU A 138 -6.74 12.85 -0.65
N GLY A 139 -6.94 14.13 -0.33
CA GLY A 139 -8.13 14.61 0.38
C GLY A 139 -9.43 14.45 -0.41
N GLN A 140 -9.37 14.11 -1.70
CA GLN A 140 -10.54 13.88 -2.54
C GLN A 140 -11.03 12.43 -2.54
N LEU A 141 -10.31 11.50 -1.90
CA LEU A 141 -10.66 10.06 -1.93
C LEU A 141 -12.08 9.79 -1.41
N GLY A 142 -12.50 10.47 -0.33
CA GLY A 142 -13.84 10.31 0.22
C GLY A 142 -14.96 10.69 -0.76
N TRP A 143 -14.75 11.76 -1.52
CA TRP A 143 -15.67 12.16 -2.59
C TRP A 143 -15.64 11.16 -3.75
N ALA A 144 -14.46 10.68 -4.15
CA ALA A 144 -14.32 9.73 -5.25
C ALA A 144 -15.05 8.40 -4.94
N VAL A 145 -14.91 7.89 -3.71
CA VAL A 145 -15.64 6.69 -3.26
C VAL A 145 -17.15 6.87 -3.37
N ASP A 146 -17.68 8.01 -2.89
CA ASP A 146 -19.12 8.29 -2.97
C ASP A 146 -19.59 8.38 -4.42
N MET A 147 -18.83 9.05 -5.29
CA MET A 147 -19.15 9.17 -6.71
C MET A 147 -19.13 7.81 -7.42
N MET A 148 -18.11 7.00 -7.20
CA MET A 148 -18.00 5.66 -7.76
C MET A 148 -19.12 4.75 -7.28
N PHE A 149 -19.48 4.80 -6.00
CA PHE A 149 -20.59 4.02 -5.46
C PHE A 149 -21.94 4.42 -6.08
N ASN A 150 -22.21 5.73 -6.15
CA ASN A 150 -23.45 6.23 -6.78
C ASN A 150 -23.52 5.88 -8.26
N SER A 151 -22.38 5.88 -8.97
CA SER A 151 -22.30 5.56 -10.40
C SER A 151 -22.64 4.10 -10.72
N LEU A 152 -22.57 3.20 -9.73
CA LEU A 152 -23.04 1.81 -9.89
C LEU A 152 -24.57 1.71 -10.06
N GLN A 153 -25.30 2.70 -9.58
CA GLN A 153 -26.77 2.76 -9.72
C GLN A 153 -27.22 3.68 -10.86
N GLN A 154 -26.48 4.78 -11.05
CA GLN A 154 -26.83 5.79 -12.04
C GLN A 154 -25.54 6.41 -12.61
N PRO A 155 -25.36 6.44 -13.94
CA PRO A 155 -24.22 7.10 -14.56
C PRO A 155 -24.01 8.52 -14.02
N PRO A 156 -22.79 8.94 -13.74
CA PRO A 156 -22.49 10.26 -13.22
C PRO A 156 -22.81 11.34 -14.28
N ALA A 157 -23.08 12.56 -13.82
CA ALA A 157 -23.14 13.71 -14.71
C ALA A 157 -21.79 13.94 -15.40
N GLN A 158 -21.80 14.55 -16.58
CA GLN A 158 -20.59 14.76 -17.36
C GLN A 158 -19.51 15.54 -16.58
N GLU A 159 -19.90 16.52 -15.76
CA GLU A 159 -18.98 17.30 -14.93
C GLU A 159 -18.34 16.44 -13.84
N GLU A 160 -19.11 15.55 -13.22
CA GLU A 160 -18.64 14.63 -12.20
C GLU A 160 -17.69 13.58 -12.79
N PHE A 161 -18.02 13.07 -13.97
CA PHE A 161 -17.15 12.16 -14.72
C PHE A 161 -15.81 12.84 -15.05
N GLN A 162 -15.85 14.08 -15.56
CA GLN A 162 -14.64 14.83 -15.86
C GLN A 162 -13.78 15.06 -14.59
N ARG A 163 -14.43 15.39 -13.47
CA ARG A 163 -13.71 15.56 -12.21
C ARG A 163 -13.04 14.26 -11.70
N LEU A 164 -13.68 13.09 -11.91
CA LEU A 164 -13.04 11.79 -11.63
C LEU A 164 -11.81 11.57 -12.51
N MET A 165 -11.92 11.91 -13.82
CA MET A 165 -10.77 11.84 -14.74
C MET A 165 -9.62 12.76 -14.31
N ASP A 166 -9.94 13.99 -13.89
CA ASP A 166 -8.94 14.95 -13.42
C ASP A 166 -8.27 14.46 -12.14
N LEU A 167 -9.02 13.82 -11.24
CA LEU A 167 -8.47 13.18 -10.05
C LEU A 167 -7.52 12.05 -10.42
N CYS A 168 -7.93 11.18 -11.33
CA CYS A 168 -7.12 10.07 -11.83
C CYS A 168 -5.80 10.57 -12.40
N ASN A 169 -5.83 11.59 -13.28
CA ASN A 169 -4.62 12.20 -13.82
C ASN A 169 -3.73 12.80 -12.72
N SER A 170 -4.31 13.43 -11.71
CA SER A 170 -3.56 14.01 -10.59
C SER A 170 -2.88 12.95 -9.73
N LEU A 171 -3.51 11.79 -9.55
CA LEU A 171 -2.90 10.64 -8.86
C LEU A 171 -1.75 10.06 -9.68
N TYR A 172 -1.88 9.96 -11.00
CA TYR A 172 -0.77 9.57 -11.88
C TYR A 172 0.41 10.52 -11.78
N GLU A 173 0.13 11.82 -11.78
CA GLU A 173 1.18 12.83 -11.62
C GLU A 173 1.87 12.74 -10.26
N LEU A 174 1.14 12.39 -9.21
CA LEU A 174 1.70 12.19 -7.88
C LEU A 174 2.63 10.97 -7.85
N ASN A 175 2.22 9.86 -8.43
CA ASN A 175 3.02 8.63 -8.55
C ASN A 175 4.32 8.84 -9.33
N GLY A 176 4.32 9.68 -10.36
CA GLY A 176 5.51 10.01 -11.16
C GLY A 176 6.47 11.04 -10.53
N ARG A 177 6.15 11.59 -9.35
CA ARG A 177 6.99 12.59 -8.68
C ARG A 177 7.79 11.95 -7.56
N PRO A 178 9.12 12.05 -7.55
CA PRO A 178 9.89 11.75 -6.36
C PRO A 178 9.55 12.78 -5.28
N VAL A 179 8.59 12.48 -4.43
CA VAL A 179 8.22 13.33 -3.30
C VAL A 179 9.17 13.05 -2.16
N TYR A 180 10.28 13.76 -2.12
CA TYR A 180 11.20 13.73 -0.98
C TYR A 180 10.59 14.51 0.17
N TYR A 181 9.84 13.84 1.02
CA TYR A 181 9.34 14.45 2.24
C TYR A 181 10.33 14.23 3.39
N THR A 182 10.72 15.34 4.03
CA THR A 182 11.66 15.33 5.16
C THR A 182 10.97 15.48 6.51
N GLY A 183 9.66 15.30 6.58
CA GLY A 183 8.84 15.44 7.77
C GLY A 183 8.54 14.13 8.47
N GLN A 184 7.98 14.25 9.67
CA GLN A 184 7.38 13.12 10.40
C GLN A 184 5.88 13.11 10.13
N VAL A 185 5.33 11.95 9.80
CA VAL A 185 3.88 11.71 9.83
C VAL A 185 3.57 11.05 11.16
N ASP A 186 2.71 11.70 11.95
CA ASP A 186 2.16 11.08 13.15
C ASP A 186 1.18 9.99 12.73
N VAL A 187 1.64 8.76 12.86
CA VAL A 187 0.78 7.58 12.70
C VAL A 187 0.23 7.22 14.08
N PRO A 188 -1.09 7.27 14.32
CA PRO A 188 -1.66 6.90 15.61
C PRO A 188 -1.24 5.49 16.01
N GLY A 189 -0.66 5.37 17.18
CA GLY A 189 -0.26 4.10 17.74
C GLY A 189 1.07 3.54 17.23
N GLY A 190 1.75 4.20 16.29
CA GLY A 190 3.06 3.86 15.78
C GLY A 190 4.18 4.79 16.26
N ALA A 191 5.43 4.40 16.07
CA ALA A 191 6.55 5.32 16.16
C ALA A 191 6.44 6.39 15.04
N PRO A 192 6.96 7.62 15.25
CA PRO A 192 6.98 8.64 14.21
C PRO A 192 7.63 8.09 12.95
N PHE A 193 6.93 8.21 11.84
CA PHE A 193 7.31 7.65 10.57
C PHE A 193 8.01 8.69 9.70
N GLN A 194 9.16 8.38 9.14
CA GLN A 194 9.82 9.27 8.18
C GLN A 194 9.43 8.89 6.76
N VAL A 195 8.82 9.84 6.08
CA VAL A 195 8.05 9.65 4.85
C VAL A 195 8.91 9.50 3.58
N PHE A 196 10.13 9.04 3.63
CA PHE A 196 10.72 8.56 2.37
C PHE A 196 10.21 7.17 1.95
N ASP A 197 9.50 6.48 2.84
CA ASP A 197 8.65 5.32 2.48
C ASP A 197 7.36 5.75 1.73
N LEU A 198 7.32 6.93 1.14
CA LEU A 198 6.25 7.36 0.22
C LEU A 198 6.05 6.39 -0.95
N ASN A 199 7.04 5.56 -1.28
CA ASN A 199 6.87 4.57 -2.33
C ASN A 199 5.83 3.51 -1.97
N GLY A 200 5.66 3.16 -0.70
CA GLY A 200 4.51 2.36 -0.28
C GLY A 200 3.19 3.08 -0.47
N MET A 201 3.16 4.40 -0.25
CA MET A 201 2.00 5.24 -0.56
C MET A 201 1.77 5.36 -2.06
N MET A 202 2.82 5.55 -2.84
CA MET A 202 2.72 5.66 -4.29
C MET A 202 2.20 4.35 -4.90
N GLY A 203 2.54 3.18 -4.34
CA GLY A 203 1.91 1.92 -4.71
C GLY A 203 0.39 1.94 -4.50
N VAL A 204 -0.07 2.43 -3.36
CA VAL A 204 -1.51 2.57 -3.09
C VAL A 204 -2.18 3.57 -4.02
N GLU A 205 -1.52 4.65 -4.36
CA GLU A 205 -2.03 5.65 -5.31
C GLU A 205 -2.12 5.09 -6.71
N GLN A 206 -1.15 4.29 -7.13
CA GLN A 206 -1.19 3.60 -8.41
C GLN A 206 -2.37 2.63 -8.46
N GLU A 207 -2.55 1.80 -7.45
CA GLU A 207 -3.65 0.85 -7.35
C GLU A 207 -5.03 1.53 -7.34
N LEU A 208 -5.14 2.64 -6.61
CA LEU A 208 -6.35 3.45 -6.58
C LEU A 208 -6.62 4.07 -7.95
N ASN A 209 -5.58 4.57 -8.61
CA ASN A 209 -5.68 5.14 -9.94
C ASN A 209 -6.10 4.09 -10.95
N ASP A 210 -5.52 2.91 -10.93
CA ASP A 210 -5.85 1.78 -11.81
C ASP A 210 -7.32 1.35 -11.57
N TYR A 211 -7.78 1.34 -10.33
CA TYR A 211 -9.17 1.07 -10.02
C TYR A 211 -10.13 2.14 -10.59
N ILE A 212 -9.81 3.41 -10.40
CA ILE A 212 -10.62 4.52 -10.94
C ILE A 212 -10.65 4.45 -12.47
N ASP A 213 -9.50 4.26 -13.11
CA ASP A 213 -9.41 4.16 -14.57
C ASP A 213 -10.23 2.97 -15.10
N SER A 214 -10.10 1.80 -14.47
CA SER A 214 -10.88 0.61 -14.80
C SER A 214 -12.39 0.85 -14.66
N HIS A 215 -12.80 1.57 -13.59
CA HIS A 215 -14.19 1.92 -13.38
C HIS A 215 -14.73 2.88 -14.45
N LEU A 216 -13.93 3.89 -14.83
CA LEU A 216 -14.28 4.83 -15.88
C LEU A 216 -14.35 4.15 -17.24
N ARG A 217 -13.44 3.24 -17.57
CA ARG A 217 -13.46 2.43 -18.80
C ARG A 217 -14.74 1.60 -18.88
N LEU A 218 -15.16 0.98 -17.77
CA LEU A 218 -16.40 0.22 -17.78
C LEU A 218 -17.63 1.13 -17.99
N LEU A 219 -17.70 2.30 -17.35
CA LEU A 219 -18.79 3.24 -17.59
C LEU A 219 -18.84 3.67 -19.05
N ALA A 220 -17.68 3.91 -19.68
CA ALA A 220 -17.58 4.21 -21.10
C ALA A 220 -18.01 3.00 -21.96
N ALA A 221 -17.57 1.80 -21.63
CA ALA A 221 -17.90 0.57 -22.34
C ALA A 221 -19.40 0.24 -22.25
N LEU A 222 -20.03 0.38 -21.09
CA LEU A 222 -21.47 0.20 -20.93
C LEU A 222 -22.29 1.18 -21.77
N SER A 223 -21.82 2.43 -21.90
CA SER A 223 -22.47 3.43 -22.76
C SER A 223 -22.35 3.13 -24.27
N GLN A 224 -21.31 2.35 -24.65
CA GLN A 224 -21.00 1.95 -26.03
C GLN A 224 -21.39 0.50 -26.35
N GLY A 225 -21.91 -0.25 -25.37
CA GLY A 225 -22.31 -1.65 -25.55
C GLY A 225 -21.14 -2.64 -25.53
N ALA A 226 -19.98 -2.26 -24.95
CA ALA A 226 -18.84 -3.16 -24.68
C ALA A 226 -18.81 -3.58 -23.21
N GLU A 227 -18.28 -4.77 -22.93
CA GLU A 227 -18.12 -5.30 -21.56
C GLU A 227 -16.64 -5.33 -21.21
N GLU A 228 -16.24 -4.59 -20.17
CA GLU A 228 -14.92 -4.70 -19.53
C GLU A 228 -15.10 -4.81 -18.01
N LEU A 229 -14.45 -5.81 -17.40
CA LEU A 229 -14.44 -5.97 -15.95
C LEU A 229 -13.30 -5.13 -15.36
N PRO A 230 -13.59 -4.32 -14.34
CA PRO A 230 -12.54 -3.56 -13.66
C PRO A 230 -11.67 -4.47 -12.79
N ALA A 231 -10.38 -4.25 -12.82
CA ALA A 231 -9.47 -4.85 -11.87
C ALA A 231 -9.66 -4.20 -10.48
N ALA A 232 -10.22 -4.93 -9.54
CA ALA A 232 -10.36 -4.47 -8.14
C ALA A 232 -9.34 -5.15 -7.19
N GLY A 233 -8.69 -6.22 -7.67
CA GLY A 233 -7.78 -7.04 -6.87
C GLY A 233 -6.63 -6.22 -6.28
N SER A 234 -5.97 -5.42 -7.08
CA SER A 234 -4.83 -4.61 -6.68
C SER A 234 -5.16 -3.67 -5.51
N SER A 235 -6.30 -2.96 -5.58
CA SER A 235 -6.72 -2.06 -4.48
C SER A 235 -6.97 -2.81 -3.18
N ILE A 236 -7.51 -4.03 -3.27
CA ILE A 236 -7.75 -4.88 -2.10
C ILE A 236 -6.42 -5.32 -1.48
N VAL A 237 -5.46 -5.75 -2.31
CA VAL A 237 -4.12 -6.16 -1.88
C VAL A 237 -3.39 -4.98 -1.24
N ALA A 238 -3.36 -3.83 -1.91
CA ALA A 238 -2.69 -2.65 -1.41
C ALA A 238 -3.23 -2.25 -0.03
N CYS A 239 -4.55 -2.24 0.15
CA CYS A 239 -5.16 -1.95 1.45
C CYS A 239 -4.76 -2.96 2.52
N ALA A 240 -4.73 -4.26 2.20
CA ALA A 240 -4.42 -5.31 3.17
C ALA A 240 -2.96 -5.28 3.64
N LEU A 241 -2.03 -4.94 2.76
CA LEU A 241 -0.59 -4.96 3.05
C LEU A 241 -0.02 -3.58 3.42
N LEU A 242 -0.76 -2.50 3.12
CA LEU A 242 -0.33 -1.13 3.39
C LEU A 242 0.15 -0.86 4.83
N PRO A 243 -0.48 -1.41 5.88
CA PRO A 243 -0.01 -1.19 7.25
C PRO A 243 1.46 -1.52 7.46
N ASP A 244 2.01 -2.50 6.74
CA ASP A 244 3.42 -2.86 6.85
C ASP A 244 4.35 -1.73 6.41
N TYR A 245 3.99 -0.95 5.41
CA TYR A 245 4.77 0.21 4.96
C TYR A 245 4.83 1.32 6.01
N TYR A 246 3.83 1.42 6.89
CA TYR A 246 3.70 2.51 7.86
C TYR A 246 4.02 2.12 9.28
N ILE A 247 4.02 0.83 9.59
CA ILE A 247 4.23 0.34 10.94
C ILE A 247 5.59 -0.34 11.02
N ARG A 248 6.46 0.20 11.86
CA ARG A 248 7.66 -0.51 12.28
C ARG A 248 7.22 -1.59 13.23
N THR A 249 7.33 -2.79 12.79
CA THR A 249 7.02 -3.93 13.63
C THR A 249 8.32 -4.51 14.14
N GLY A 250 8.40 -4.70 15.47
CA GLY A 250 9.33 -5.66 16.05
C GLY A 250 8.71 -7.06 16.04
N ALA A 251 7.71 -7.31 15.20
CA ALA A 251 7.09 -8.60 15.07
C ALA A 251 8.02 -9.55 14.30
N GLU A 252 8.11 -10.77 14.77
CA GLU A 252 8.96 -11.80 14.17
C GLU A 252 8.41 -12.25 12.80
N GLU A 253 7.10 -12.07 12.56
CA GLU A 253 6.43 -12.40 11.32
C GLU A 253 5.44 -11.30 10.91
N LEU A 254 5.28 -11.03 9.61
CA LEU A 254 4.31 -10.05 9.10
C LEU A 254 2.87 -10.36 9.54
N ASN A 255 2.52 -11.64 9.62
CA ASN A 255 1.22 -12.09 10.12
C ASN A 255 0.96 -11.70 11.58
N ASP A 256 1.99 -11.39 12.35
CA ASP A 256 1.88 -10.97 13.74
C ASP A 256 1.62 -9.48 13.91
N VAL A 257 1.68 -8.72 12.81
CA VAL A 257 1.30 -7.32 12.79
C VAL A 257 -0.22 -7.20 12.96
N PRO A 258 -0.71 -6.63 14.07
CA PRO A 258 -2.15 -6.58 14.34
C PRO A 258 -2.95 -5.89 13.24
N GLN A 259 -2.38 -4.86 12.61
CA GLN A 259 -3.02 -4.08 11.56
C GLN A 259 -3.14 -4.88 10.27
N ILE A 260 -2.10 -5.65 9.88
CA ILE A 260 -2.16 -6.54 8.72
C ILE A 260 -3.22 -7.62 8.95
N ARG A 261 -3.21 -8.29 10.11
CA ARG A 261 -4.24 -9.28 10.44
C ARG A 261 -5.64 -8.70 10.39
N ALA A 262 -5.81 -7.48 10.89
CA ALA A 262 -7.09 -6.80 10.85
C ALA A 262 -7.53 -6.51 9.41
N GLU A 263 -6.62 -6.09 8.52
CA GLU A 263 -6.95 -5.87 7.11
C GLU A 263 -7.25 -7.18 6.37
N LEU A 264 -6.48 -8.23 6.57
CA LEU A 264 -6.77 -9.55 5.99
C LEU A 264 -8.13 -10.08 6.46
N ALA A 265 -8.48 -9.90 7.75
CA ALA A 265 -9.80 -10.26 8.27
C ALA A 265 -10.91 -9.44 7.61
N ARG A 266 -10.69 -8.14 7.36
CA ARG A 266 -11.66 -7.28 6.65
C ARG A 266 -11.83 -7.68 5.19
N VAL A 267 -10.74 -8.03 4.49
CA VAL A 267 -10.81 -8.56 3.12
C VAL A 267 -11.72 -9.79 3.07
N GLU A 268 -11.55 -10.71 4.02
CA GLU A 268 -12.38 -11.91 4.12
C GLU A 268 -13.84 -11.61 4.47
N ASP A 269 -14.08 -10.70 5.41
CA ASP A 269 -15.43 -10.29 5.80
C ASP A 269 -16.14 -9.54 4.67
N ASP A 270 -15.41 -8.74 3.89
CA ASP A 270 -15.94 -8.05 2.71
C ASP A 270 -16.29 -9.03 1.61
N TYR A 271 -15.44 -10.03 1.35
CA TYR A 271 -15.77 -11.10 0.40
C TYR A 271 -17.06 -11.83 0.80
N ARG A 272 -17.21 -12.21 2.08
CA ARG A 272 -18.46 -12.84 2.59
C ARG A 272 -19.66 -11.94 2.46
N PHE A 273 -19.48 -10.65 2.67
CA PHE A 273 -20.53 -9.67 2.51
C PHE A 273 -21.00 -9.58 1.06
N VAL A 274 -20.05 -9.40 0.11
CA VAL A 274 -20.41 -9.23 -1.31
C VAL A 274 -20.86 -10.53 -1.98
N SER A 275 -20.38 -11.69 -1.54
CA SER A 275 -20.81 -13.01 -2.04
C SER A 275 -22.19 -13.42 -1.53
N SER A 276 -22.69 -12.77 -0.48
CA SER A 276 -24.04 -12.94 0.02
C SER A 276 -25.03 -11.98 -0.63
N SER A 277 -26.34 -12.14 -0.32
CA SER A 277 -27.33 -11.14 -0.71
C SER A 277 -27.21 -9.91 0.20
N PHE A 278 -26.94 -8.74 -0.37
CA PHE A 278 -26.89 -7.46 0.32
C PHE A 278 -27.84 -6.43 -0.31
N THR A 279 -28.20 -5.41 0.46
CA THR A 279 -28.94 -4.24 -0.07
C THR A 279 -28.00 -3.07 -0.29
N TRP A 280 -28.45 -2.10 -1.13
CA TRP A 280 -27.71 -0.86 -1.35
C TRP A 280 -27.46 -0.07 -0.06
N GLU A 281 -28.45 -0.07 0.84
CA GLU A 281 -28.34 0.58 2.14
C GLU A 281 -27.25 -0.07 3.01
N GLN A 282 -27.15 -1.40 2.99
CA GLN A 282 -26.10 -2.13 3.72
C GLN A 282 -24.71 -1.82 3.16
N ALA A 283 -24.57 -1.78 1.83
CA ALA A 283 -23.33 -1.43 1.17
C ALA A 283 -22.93 0.03 1.49
N ALA A 284 -23.88 0.97 1.37
CA ALA A 284 -23.65 2.38 1.70
C ALA A 284 -23.24 2.58 3.16
N GLN A 285 -23.90 1.88 4.08
CA GLN A 285 -23.57 1.93 5.50
C GLN A 285 -22.13 1.44 5.74
N LYS A 286 -21.76 0.28 5.18
CA LYS A 286 -20.43 -0.30 5.34
C LYS A 286 -19.33 0.60 4.76
N ILE A 287 -19.56 1.20 3.60
CA ILE A 287 -18.65 2.21 3.01
C ILE A 287 -18.51 3.41 3.95
N SER A 288 -19.63 3.93 4.49
CA SER A 288 -19.59 5.06 5.41
C SER A 288 -18.80 4.76 6.69
N GLU A 289 -18.94 3.55 7.24
CA GLU A 289 -18.18 3.09 8.41
C GLU A 289 -16.69 3.00 8.08
N TYR A 290 -16.32 2.45 6.93
CA TYR A 290 -14.94 2.29 6.49
C TYR A 290 -14.24 3.62 6.20
N LYS A 291 -14.95 4.62 5.70
CA LYS A 291 -14.40 5.98 5.52
C LYS A 291 -13.96 6.64 6.84
N GLN A 292 -14.47 6.16 7.98
CA GLN A 292 -14.07 6.65 9.30
C GLN A 292 -13.00 5.77 9.96
N LEU A 293 -12.67 4.64 9.36
CA LEU A 293 -11.73 3.69 9.89
C LEU A 293 -10.29 4.19 9.73
N ASP A 294 -9.51 4.17 10.80
CA ASP A 294 -8.06 4.34 10.73
C ASP A 294 -7.41 2.95 10.71
N ILE A 295 -6.97 2.51 9.53
CA ILE A 295 -6.36 1.19 9.33
C ILE A 295 -5.02 1.04 10.06
N LEU A 296 -4.41 2.15 10.48
CA LEU A 296 -3.15 2.18 11.19
C LEU A 296 -3.33 2.29 12.71
N ALA A 297 -4.57 2.46 13.19
CA ALA A 297 -4.85 2.48 14.63
C ALA A 297 -4.59 1.11 15.27
N LYS A 298 -4.08 1.15 16.53
CA LYS A 298 -3.87 -0.07 17.35
C LYS A 298 -5.18 -0.61 17.87
#